data_acc495cb3a2654a04ca1f340a6abd645
#
_entry.id   acc495cb3a2654a04ca1f340a6abd645
#
_cell.length_a   1.000
_cell.length_b   1.000
_cell.length_c   1.000
_cell.angle_alpha   90.00
_cell.angle_beta   90.00
_cell.angle_gamma   90.00
#
_symmetry.space_group_name_H-M   'P 1'
#
loop_
_entity.id
_entity.type
_entity.pdbx_description
1 polymer ?
#
loop_
_entity_poly.entity_id
_entity_poly.type
_entity_poly.pdbx_seq_one_letter_code
_entity_poly.pdbx_strand_id
1 'polypeptide(L)'
;MALIADHETATQPKRVSAAAPPTLEPRAESRPLLIPSRAITAGALLIAPLLWLWSGYAGLSANLPYAPVTPPEITRGRIVMKGDAKQAVVLSESFKLEHFKPRLGEDGRPQLQRGEPIMDRFEETRRSYPQGQLAAQVLGFTGKDGQGLYGLEKFQNDELSAGRDLVLTLDPVIQASTESALEMVVKKYRADWGTVVALEAGTNRVLALANYPTFDASNWRGGNEDKWRNRALRDQYDGGSTVKALTAAMLLSDGLANPDSKVYAPMSRTVPGLTINDIIRHPSTLSLRDVLRFSSNVGISTLAERLGKERLYTYLEKFGFGREVWPRDPSVTRSQLRDWQEWRPSDYATKTYGQGFTTTTLQMAAAFSVLVNDGKLITPTLFEGQRVPAPTRVISTQAAAQSREMLEYTVRCGVKRAQVTGYAVGGKTGTAQTYSGNSISKTMFNALFVGFFPADKPRVTLLVQVWNPRDATHGSLVAAPAFKQIAEESLAHLRITPQTTAIARVPCSIP
;
A
#
# COMPACT_ATOMS: atom_id res chain seq x y z
N MET A 1 -25.74 4.56 -61.13
CA MET A 1 -25.99 5.82 -61.77
C MET A 1 -25.42 6.91 -60.86
N ALA A 2 -24.39 7.57 -61.41
CA ALA A 2 -23.73 8.85 -61.08
C ALA A 2 -23.14 8.97 -59.66
N LEU A 3 -21.80 8.89 -59.40
CA LEU A 3 -20.68 9.76 -59.83
C LEU A 3 -20.88 11.25 -59.53
N ILE A 4 -20.02 11.77 -58.62
CA ILE A 4 -19.25 13.04 -58.68
C ILE A 4 -18.36 12.96 -57.40
N ALA A 5 -17.18 12.88 -57.48
CA ALA A 5 -15.80 13.29 -57.63
C ALA A 5 -15.45 14.68 -57.02
N ASP A 6 -14.35 14.68 -56.33
CA ASP A 6 -13.29 15.69 -56.13
C ASP A 6 -13.52 16.95 -55.30
N HIS A 7 -12.75 17.12 -54.23
CA HIS A 7 -11.64 18.08 -54.20
C HIS A 7 -10.73 17.89 -52.97
N GLU A 8 -9.50 17.43 -53.26
CA GLU A 8 -8.32 17.60 -52.41
C GLU A 8 -7.95 19.08 -52.29
N THR A 9 -7.63 19.51 -51.09
CA THR A 9 -6.67 20.60 -50.87
C THR A 9 -5.79 20.27 -49.69
N ALA A 10 -4.59 19.75 -50.02
CA ALA A 10 -3.48 19.59 -49.09
C ALA A 10 -2.91 20.97 -48.72
N THR A 11 -2.94 21.33 -47.47
CA THR A 11 -2.15 22.44 -46.93
C THR A 11 -0.94 21.85 -46.18
N GLN A 12 0.25 22.11 -46.74
CA GLN A 12 1.55 21.83 -46.14
C GLN A 12 1.76 22.62 -44.85
N PRO A 13 2.37 22.02 -43.79
CA PRO A 13 2.78 22.78 -42.62
C PRO A 13 4.04 23.60 -42.90
N LYS A 14 3.99 24.90 -42.58
CA LYS A 14 5.12 25.82 -42.59
C LYS A 14 6.25 25.32 -41.68
N ARG A 15 7.45 25.22 -42.24
CA ARG A 15 8.69 25.05 -41.48
C ARG A 15 8.90 26.27 -40.57
N VAL A 16 8.92 26.03 -39.25
CA VAL A 16 9.41 26.99 -38.28
C VAL A 16 10.93 26.84 -38.21
N SER A 17 11.63 27.90 -38.57
CA SER A 17 13.10 28.02 -38.48
C SER A 17 13.55 27.87 -37.02
N ALA A 18 14.50 26.96 -36.79
CA ALA A 18 15.16 26.81 -35.52
C ALA A 18 16.09 28.02 -35.27
N ALA A 19 15.82 28.78 -34.23
CA ALA A 19 16.74 29.79 -33.73
C ALA A 19 17.92 29.09 -33.03
N ALA A 20 19.13 29.55 -33.35
CA ALA A 20 20.38 29.09 -32.74
C ALA A 20 20.43 29.41 -31.25
N PRO A 21 21.07 28.58 -30.42
CA PRO A 21 21.22 28.85 -28.98
C PRO A 21 22.18 30.04 -28.76
N PRO A 22 21.93 30.87 -27.71
CA PRO A 22 22.81 31.97 -27.40
C PRO A 22 24.18 31.50 -26.93
N THR A 23 25.23 32.09 -27.51
CA THR A 23 26.62 31.94 -27.11
C THR A 23 26.82 32.45 -25.69
N LEU A 24 27.38 31.60 -24.82
CA LEU A 24 27.79 31.99 -23.49
C LEU A 24 29.04 32.88 -23.58
N GLU A 25 28.92 34.14 -23.16
CA GLU A 25 30.06 35.01 -22.90
C GLU A 25 30.89 34.53 -21.69
N PRO A 26 32.20 34.71 -21.66
CA PRO A 26 33.05 34.24 -20.59
C PRO A 26 32.80 35.08 -19.30
N ARG A 27 32.57 34.36 -18.21
CA ARG A 27 32.43 34.89 -16.85
C ARG A 27 33.66 35.79 -16.52
N ALA A 28 33.37 37.05 -16.18
CA ALA A 28 34.38 37.95 -15.62
C ALA A 28 34.91 37.44 -14.28
N GLU A 29 36.20 37.51 -14.13
CA GLU A 29 36.95 37.19 -12.90
C GLU A 29 36.40 37.99 -11.70
N SER A 30 36.09 37.29 -10.65
CA SER A 30 35.66 37.89 -9.37
C SER A 30 36.83 38.63 -8.77
N ARG A 31 36.76 39.97 -8.76
CA ARG A 31 37.65 40.83 -7.93
C ARG A 31 37.32 40.61 -6.46
N PRO A 32 38.30 40.51 -5.57
CA PRO A 32 38.06 40.43 -4.13
C PRO A 32 37.38 41.72 -3.64
N LEU A 33 36.23 41.56 -2.97
CA LEU A 33 35.56 42.67 -2.28
C LEU A 33 36.42 43.14 -1.13
N LEU A 34 37.07 44.30 -1.30
CA LEU A 34 37.69 45.04 -0.22
C LEU A 34 36.57 45.64 0.66
N ILE A 35 36.37 45.04 1.81
CA ILE A 35 35.44 45.56 2.81
C ILE A 35 36.03 46.85 3.39
N PRO A 36 35.35 48.00 3.29
CA PRO A 36 35.87 49.25 3.86
C PRO A 36 36.07 49.11 5.38
N SER A 37 37.19 49.61 5.88
CA SER A 37 37.56 49.55 7.31
C SER A 37 36.50 50.07 8.29
N ARG A 38 35.54 50.90 7.81
CA ARG A 38 34.39 51.37 8.59
C ARG A 38 33.30 50.29 8.84
N ALA A 39 33.24 49.23 8.03
CA ALA A 39 32.29 48.14 8.25
C ALA A 39 32.76 47.19 9.35
N ILE A 40 34.07 47.07 9.56
CA ILE A 40 34.64 46.22 10.63
C ILE A 40 34.39 46.83 12.00
N THR A 41 34.43 48.18 12.12
CA THR A 41 34.14 48.89 13.40
C THR A 41 32.64 48.84 13.75
N ALA A 42 31.74 48.87 12.77
CA ALA A 42 30.29 48.74 13.03
C ALA A 42 29.92 47.32 13.43
N GLY A 43 30.55 46.29 12.84
CA GLY A 43 30.35 44.87 13.22
C GLY A 43 30.84 44.56 14.63
N ALA A 44 31.98 45.11 15.03
CA ALA A 44 32.54 44.96 16.40
C ALA A 44 31.69 45.63 17.49
N LEU A 45 31.02 46.74 17.16
CA LEU A 45 30.11 47.43 18.09
C LEU A 45 28.77 46.70 18.29
N LEU A 46 28.33 45.84 17.34
CA LEU A 46 27.13 45.04 17.47
C LEU A 46 27.40 43.65 18.09
N ILE A 47 28.61 43.11 17.95
CA ILE A 47 29.01 41.83 18.53
C ILE A 47 29.33 41.92 20.01
N ALA A 48 29.88 43.03 20.46
CA ALA A 48 30.23 43.22 21.87
C ALA A 48 29.01 43.17 22.82
N PRO A 49 27.87 43.82 22.56
CA PRO A 49 26.67 43.64 23.39
C PRO A 49 26.07 42.22 23.32
N LEU A 50 26.16 41.53 22.16
CA LEU A 50 25.69 40.14 22.03
C LEU A 50 26.59 39.17 22.80
N LEU A 51 27.89 39.36 22.81
CA LEU A 51 28.83 38.59 23.63
C LEU A 51 28.66 38.90 25.12
N TRP A 52 28.34 40.13 25.47
CA TRP A 52 28.04 40.49 26.86
C TRP A 52 26.71 39.91 27.33
N LEU A 53 25.67 39.93 26.51
CA LEU A 53 24.42 39.23 26.77
C LEU A 53 24.63 37.72 26.87
N TRP A 54 25.49 37.15 26.02
CA TRP A 54 25.80 35.73 26.04
C TRP A 54 26.65 35.32 27.25
N SER A 55 27.64 36.13 27.65
CA SER A 55 28.40 35.91 28.88
C SER A 55 27.56 36.12 30.15
N GLY A 56 26.63 37.08 30.14
CA GLY A 56 25.62 37.22 31.18
C GLY A 56 24.67 36.05 31.28
N TYR A 57 24.26 35.52 30.13
CA TYR A 57 23.40 34.35 30.07
C TYR A 57 24.14 33.04 30.46
N ALA A 58 25.42 32.91 30.08
CA ALA A 58 26.28 31.81 30.51
C ALA A 58 26.61 31.87 32.02
N GLY A 59 26.74 33.05 32.57
CA GLY A 59 26.93 33.26 34.02
C GLY A 59 25.68 32.95 34.83
N LEU A 60 24.48 33.21 34.27
CA LEU A 60 23.21 32.87 34.89
C LEU A 60 22.93 31.36 34.78
N SER A 61 23.36 30.70 33.70
CA SER A 61 23.20 29.25 33.53
C SER A 61 24.19 28.43 34.39
N ALA A 62 25.36 28.99 34.73
CA ALA A 62 26.37 28.29 35.56
C ALA A 62 26.01 28.24 37.04
N ASN A 63 25.09 29.08 37.52
CA ASN A 63 24.66 29.14 38.93
C ASN A 63 23.25 28.58 39.17
N LEU A 64 22.55 28.11 38.14
CA LEU A 64 21.37 27.29 38.35
C LEU A 64 21.85 25.92 38.82
N PRO A 65 21.31 25.39 39.94
CA PRO A 65 21.58 23.99 40.29
C PRO A 65 21.08 23.11 39.13
N TYR A 66 22.02 22.64 38.33
CA TYR A 66 21.73 21.66 37.28
C TYR A 66 21.26 20.39 38.03
N ALA A 67 19.99 20.31 38.30
CA ALA A 67 19.42 19.00 38.67
C ALA A 67 19.78 18.05 37.52
N PRO A 68 20.42 16.91 37.79
CA PRO A 68 20.71 15.95 36.74
C PRO A 68 19.40 15.70 36.01
N VAL A 69 19.37 15.96 34.70
CA VAL A 69 18.23 15.61 33.86
C VAL A 69 18.14 14.12 33.93
N THR A 70 17.27 13.61 34.78
CA THR A 70 16.91 12.20 34.78
C THR A 70 16.45 11.90 33.36
N PRO A 71 16.98 10.85 32.72
CA PRO A 71 16.54 10.49 31.39
C PRO A 71 15.02 10.41 31.40
N PRO A 72 14.34 10.92 30.35
CA PRO A 72 12.88 10.97 30.32
C PRO A 72 12.32 9.59 30.63
N GLU A 73 11.49 9.46 31.65
CA GLU A 73 10.83 8.22 32.01
C GLU A 73 9.82 7.87 30.93
N ILE A 74 9.97 6.70 30.31
CA ILE A 74 9.04 6.21 29.31
C ILE A 74 7.74 5.85 30.00
N THR A 75 6.68 6.61 29.73
CA THR A 75 5.38 6.47 30.41
C THR A 75 4.35 5.69 29.63
N ARG A 76 4.57 5.57 28.31
CA ARG A 76 3.67 4.83 27.40
C ARG A 76 4.52 3.91 26.54
N GLY A 77 4.07 2.67 26.34
CA GLY A 77 4.78 1.69 25.52
C GLY A 77 5.12 2.19 24.12
N ARG A 78 6.22 1.72 23.58
CA ARG A 78 6.70 2.05 22.24
C ARG A 78 5.99 1.23 21.19
N ILE A 79 5.91 1.76 19.96
CA ILE A 79 5.56 0.98 18.76
C ILE A 79 6.85 0.87 17.94
N VAL A 80 7.28 -0.35 17.64
CA VAL A 80 8.56 -0.63 16.97
C VAL A 80 8.38 -1.65 15.85
N MET A 81 9.26 -1.59 14.84
CA MET A 81 9.47 -2.65 13.85
C MET A 81 10.75 -3.39 14.19
N LYS A 82 10.80 -4.68 13.90
CA LYS A 82 11.99 -5.49 14.05
C LYS A 82 12.94 -5.19 12.90
N GLY A 83 14.07 -4.53 13.19
CA GLY A 83 15.15 -4.30 12.22
C GLY A 83 16.10 -5.49 12.10
N ASP A 84 17.00 -5.43 11.10
CA ASP A 84 18.13 -6.36 10.97
C ASP A 84 19.08 -6.22 12.17
N ALA A 85 19.68 -7.33 12.58
CA ALA A 85 20.77 -7.39 13.56
C ALA A 85 20.48 -6.74 14.95
N LYS A 86 19.34 -7.01 15.54
CA LYS A 86 19.00 -6.66 16.93
C LYS A 86 18.63 -5.19 17.23
N GLN A 87 18.57 -4.32 16.23
CA GLN A 87 18.10 -2.94 16.43
C GLN A 87 16.66 -2.80 15.98
N ALA A 88 15.75 -2.52 16.91
CA ALA A 88 14.38 -2.17 16.60
C ALA A 88 14.31 -0.74 16.02
N VAL A 89 13.53 -0.56 14.95
CA VAL A 89 13.21 0.76 14.44
C VAL A 89 12.03 1.31 15.25
N VAL A 90 12.28 2.36 16.02
CA VAL A 90 11.25 3.01 16.83
C VAL A 90 10.36 3.85 15.93
N LEU A 91 9.08 3.50 15.90
CA LEU A 91 8.06 4.24 15.15
C LEU A 91 7.38 5.29 16.03
N SER A 92 7.20 4.96 17.30
CA SER A 92 6.51 5.82 18.26
C SER A 92 6.99 5.54 19.68
N GLU A 93 7.28 6.59 20.43
CA GLU A 93 7.70 6.53 21.84
C GLU A 93 7.21 7.77 22.61
N SER A 94 7.08 7.64 23.92
CA SER A 94 6.73 8.76 24.80
C SER A 94 7.82 9.03 25.81
N PHE A 95 7.92 10.29 26.20
CA PHE A 95 8.81 10.75 27.24
C PHE A 95 8.15 11.88 28.04
N LYS A 96 8.57 12.02 29.30
CA LYS A 96 8.19 13.16 30.14
C LYS A 96 9.15 14.30 29.92
N LEU A 97 8.60 15.49 29.73
CA LEU A 97 9.34 16.75 29.75
C LEU A 97 8.99 17.50 31.03
N GLU A 98 10.02 17.96 31.73
CA GLU A 98 9.84 18.85 32.86
C GLU A 98 9.87 20.29 32.39
N HIS A 99 8.85 21.01 32.75
CA HIS A 99 8.75 22.46 32.52
C HIS A 99 8.66 23.19 33.81
N PHE A 100 9.32 24.33 33.88
CA PHE A 100 9.22 25.25 35.00
C PHE A 100 8.49 26.49 34.54
N LYS A 101 7.44 26.87 35.27
CA LYS A 101 6.67 28.08 34.99
C LYS A 101 6.65 28.95 36.26
N PRO A 102 6.74 30.28 36.13
CA PRO A 102 6.57 31.14 37.26
C PRO A 102 5.21 30.94 37.92
N ARG A 103 5.18 30.75 39.22
CA ARG A 103 3.93 30.77 40.00
C ARG A 103 3.34 32.17 39.94
N LEU A 104 2.10 32.27 39.48
CA LEU A 104 1.42 33.57 39.39
C LEU A 104 0.58 33.84 40.65
N GLY A 105 0.55 35.06 41.11
CA GLY A 105 -0.39 35.55 42.11
C GLY A 105 -1.77 35.80 41.51
N GLU A 106 -2.75 36.14 42.31
CA GLU A 106 -4.12 36.48 41.90
C GLU A 106 -4.17 37.67 40.91
N ASP A 107 -3.15 38.51 40.92
CA ASP A 107 -2.95 39.64 40.01
C ASP A 107 -2.29 39.25 38.67
N GLY A 108 -2.04 37.97 38.46
CA GLY A 108 -1.38 37.45 37.27
C GLY A 108 0.11 37.71 37.17
N ARG A 109 0.75 38.26 38.22
CA ARG A 109 2.20 38.55 38.28
C ARG A 109 2.95 37.38 38.91
N PRO A 110 4.22 37.14 38.52
CA PRO A 110 5.04 36.13 39.16
C PRO A 110 5.20 36.39 40.68
N GLN A 111 4.91 35.39 41.50
CA GLN A 111 5.25 35.42 42.91
C GLN A 111 6.77 35.35 43.08
N LEU A 112 7.31 36.21 43.93
CA LEU A 112 8.77 36.28 44.14
C LEU A 112 9.13 35.77 45.53
N GLN A 113 10.24 35.05 45.62
CA GLN A 113 10.91 34.71 46.87
C GLN A 113 12.34 35.22 46.80
N ARG A 114 12.71 36.08 47.73
CA ARG A 114 14.02 36.75 47.75
C ARG A 114 14.37 37.52 46.45
N GLY A 115 13.35 38.03 45.75
CA GLY A 115 13.48 38.77 44.49
C GLY A 115 13.48 37.91 43.23
N GLU A 116 13.42 36.57 43.35
CA GLU A 116 13.37 35.66 42.22
C GLU A 116 11.98 34.98 42.06
N PRO A 117 11.52 34.72 40.81
CA PRO A 117 10.26 34.05 40.60
C PRO A 117 10.22 32.64 41.23
N ILE A 118 9.17 32.36 41.98
CA ILE A 118 8.89 30.98 42.42
C ILE A 118 8.50 30.18 41.20
N MET A 119 9.23 29.10 40.90
CA MET A 119 8.96 28.23 39.75
C MET A 119 8.24 26.99 40.19
N ASP A 120 7.06 26.76 39.59
CA ASP A 120 6.36 25.50 39.75
C ASP A 120 6.83 24.52 38.65
N ARG A 121 7.09 23.28 39.07
CA ARG A 121 7.45 22.18 38.17
C ARG A 121 6.18 21.56 37.60
N PHE A 122 6.15 21.40 36.28
CA PHE A 122 5.11 20.71 35.55
C PHE A 122 5.72 19.59 34.74
N GLU A 123 5.09 18.44 34.76
CA GLU A 123 5.42 17.32 33.88
C GLU A 123 4.45 17.33 32.69
N GLU A 124 4.98 17.26 31.48
CA GLU A 124 4.23 17.10 30.24
C GLU A 124 4.70 15.82 29.56
N THR A 125 3.76 14.91 29.30
CA THR A 125 4.05 13.72 28.48
C THR A 125 3.87 14.06 27.01
N ARG A 126 4.90 13.85 26.20
CA ARG A 126 4.85 14.02 24.76
C ARG A 126 5.05 12.69 24.05
N ARG A 127 4.35 12.52 22.95
CA ARG A 127 4.52 11.42 22.03
C ARG A 127 5.38 11.86 20.84
N SER A 128 6.39 11.05 20.50
CA SER A 128 7.31 11.27 19.39
C SER A 128 7.10 10.22 18.31
N TYR A 129 7.26 10.64 17.06
CA TYR A 129 7.17 9.76 15.87
C TYR A 129 8.45 9.96 15.05
N PRO A 130 9.58 9.34 15.45
CA PRO A 130 10.89 9.61 14.86
C PRO A 130 10.99 9.34 13.37
N GLN A 131 10.14 8.48 12.83
CA GLN A 131 10.11 8.11 11.40
C GLN A 131 9.11 8.95 10.58
N GLY A 132 8.45 9.95 11.19
CA GLY A 132 7.56 10.90 10.53
C GLY A 132 6.40 10.24 9.79
N GLN A 133 6.53 10.06 8.47
CA GLN A 133 5.47 9.52 7.61
C GLN A 133 5.45 8.00 7.53
N LEU A 134 6.53 7.31 7.93
CA LEU A 134 6.64 5.86 7.78
C LEU A 134 5.55 5.14 8.57
N ALA A 135 4.74 4.35 7.88
CA ALA A 135 3.60 3.60 8.41
C ALA A 135 2.57 4.48 9.16
N ALA A 136 2.46 5.78 8.82
CA ALA A 136 1.67 6.76 9.58
C ALA A 136 0.20 6.35 9.74
N GLN A 137 -0.44 5.80 8.71
CA GLN A 137 -1.83 5.34 8.80
C GLN A 137 -2.00 4.08 9.67
N VAL A 138 -0.95 3.28 9.81
CA VAL A 138 -0.93 2.13 10.73
C VAL A 138 -0.78 2.63 12.15
N LEU A 139 0.21 3.50 12.40
CA LEU A 139 0.49 4.06 13.72
C LEU A 139 -0.66 4.89 14.25
N GLY A 140 -1.16 5.81 13.44
CA GLY A 140 -2.04 6.87 13.90
C GLY A 140 -1.28 7.91 14.72
N PHE A 141 -1.97 8.50 15.71
CA PHE A 141 -1.43 9.57 16.56
C PHE A 141 -2.19 9.72 17.85
N THR A 142 -1.59 10.47 18.80
CA THR A 142 -2.18 10.79 20.11
C THR A 142 -2.65 12.25 20.18
N GLY A 143 -3.56 12.50 21.10
CA GLY A 143 -3.91 13.86 21.55
C GLY A 143 -2.82 14.48 22.43
N LYS A 144 -3.03 15.72 22.84
CA LYS A 144 -2.14 16.42 23.81
C LYS A 144 -2.15 15.77 25.19
N ASP A 145 -3.24 15.09 25.52
CA ASP A 145 -3.44 14.33 26.75
C ASP A 145 -2.76 12.95 26.73
N GLY A 146 -2.07 12.62 25.63
CA GLY A 146 -1.43 11.32 25.44
C GLY A 146 -2.38 10.19 25.06
N GLN A 147 -3.71 10.45 24.94
CA GLN A 147 -4.66 9.42 24.50
C GLN A 147 -4.57 9.17 23.00
N GLY A 148 -4.69 7.91 22.58
CA GLY A 148 -4.71 7.55 21.18
C GLY A 148 -5.96 8.03 20.46
N LEU A 149 -5.80 8.80 19.38
CA LEU A 149 -6.91 9.34 18.59
C LEU A 149 -7.15 8.55 17.30
N TYR A 150 -6.13 7.95 16.72
CA TYR A 150 -6.19 7.23 15.46
C TYR A 150 -5.21 6.07 15.40
N GLY A 151 -5.42 5.12 14.47
CA GLY A 151 -4.53 3.97 14.21
C GLY A 151 -4.26 3.12 15.45
N LEU A 152 -3.10 2.49 15.52
CA LEU A 152 -2.69 1.63 16.63
C LEU A 152 -2.62 2.39 17.96
N GLU A 153 -2.24 3.67 17.93
CA GLU A 153 -2.27 4.52 19.14
C GLU A 153 -3.64 4.51 19.81
N LYS A 154 -4.73 4.47 19.00
CA LYS A 154 -6.11 4.38 19.49
C LYS A 154 -6.52 2.94 19.82
N PHE A 155 -6.31 2.01 18.88
CA PHE A 155 -6.86 0.67 18.99
C PHE A 155 -6.12 -0.19 20.01
N GLN A 156 -4.86 0.15 20.30
CA GLN A 156 -4.02 -0.48 21.32
C GLN A 156 -3.74 0.46 22.50
N ASN A 157 -4.63 1.43 22.71
CA ASN A 157 -4.44 2.47 23.73
C ASN A 157 -4.22 1.89 25.13
N ASP A 158 -4.97 0.86 25.52
CA ASP A 158 -4.87 0.24 26.84
C ASP A 158 -3.53 -0.47 27.04
N GLU A 159 -3.06 -1.19 26.02
CA GLU A 159 -1.74 -1.85 26.05
C GLU A 159 -0.62 -0.82 26.19
N LEU A 160 -0.68 0.20 25.31
CA LEU A 160 0.32 1.27 25.31
C LEU A 160 0.29 2.09 26.60
N SER A 161 -0.88 2.43 27.14
CA SER A 161 -1.03 3.18 28.38
C SER A 161 -0.55 2.39 29.61
N ALA A 162 -0.58 1.06 29.52
CA ALA A 162 0.02 0.18 30.54
C ALA A 162 1.54 0.02 30.39
N GLY A 163 2.19 0.79 29.51
CA GLY A 163 3.65 0.74 29.30
C GLY A 163 4.12 -0.45 28.46
N ARG A 164 3.23 -1.22 27.82
CA ARG A 164 3.61 -2.39 27.02
C ARG A 164 3.98 -1.97 25.59
N ASP A 165 5.16 -2.40 25.15
CA ASP A 165 5.64 -2.18 23.79
C ASP A 165 4.86 -3.05 22.78
N LEU A 166 4.58 -2.50 21.60
CA LEU A 166 4.04 -3.22 20.47
C LEU A 166 5.14 -3.45 19.43
N VAL A 167 5.46 -4.70 19.17
CA VAL A 167 6.42 -5.10 18.14
C VAL A 167 5.65 -5.51 16.90
N LEU A 168 5.78 -4.71 15.83
CA LEU A 168 5.08 -4.96 14.57
C LEU A 168 5.83 -5.98 13.71
N THR A 169 5.08 -6.69 12.87
CA THR A 169 5.63 -7.59 11.86
C THR A 169 6.12 -6.86 10.62
N LEU A 170 5.86 -5.54 10.51
CA LEU A 170 6.33 -4.71 9.41
C LEU A 170 7.86 -4.77 9.32
N ASP A 171 8.35 -4.98 8.10
CA ASP A 171 9.77 -4.89 7.78
C ASP A 171 10.10 -3.45 7.38
N PRO A 172 11.03 -2.75 8.06
CA PRO A 172 11.28 -1.34 7.82
C PRO A 172 11.75 -1.03 6.38
N VAL A 173 12.51 -1.92 5.76
CA VAL A 173 13.00 -1.73 4.39
C VAL A 173 11.88 -1.97 3.39
N ILE A 174 11.13 -3.05 3.54
CA ILE A 174 10.00 -3.36 2.66
C ILE A 174 8.89 -2.31 2.81
N GLN A 175 8.62 -1.83 4.03
CA GLN A 175 7.63 -0.76 4.27
C GLN A 175 8.06 0.53 3.56
N ALA A 176 9.30 0.99 3.76
CA ALA A 176 9.78 2.23 3.17
C ALA A 176 9.82 2.17 1.63
N SER A 177 10.30 1.06 1.06
CA SER A 177 10.33 0.87 -0.40
C SER A 177 8.91 0.82 -0.98
N THR A 178 7.98 0.19 -0.26
CA THR A 178 6.58 0.10 -0.65
C THR A 178 5.91 1.47 -0.67
N GLU A 179 6.12 2.30 0.35
CA GLU A 179 5.59 3.67 0.40
C GLU A 179 6.15 4.54 -0.72
N SER A 180 7.45 4.47 -0.98
CA SER A 180 8.11 5.20 -2.06
C SER A 180 7.57 4.81 -3.44
N ALA A 181 7.45 3.51 -3.73
CA ALA A 181 6.90 3.02 -4.99
C ALA A 181 5.42 3.42 -5.18
N LEU A 182 4.65 3.38 -4.09
CA LEU A 182 3.24 3.77 -4.10
C LEU A 182 3.08 5.28 -4.37
N GLU A 183 3.83 6.11 -3.66
CA GLU A 183 3.84 7.56 -3.88
C GLU A 183 4.17 7.90 -5.34
N MET A 184 5.23 7.28 -5.88
CA MET A 184 5.66 7.49 -7.26
C MET A 184 4.55 7.16 -8.26
N VAL A 185 3.90 6.01 -8.12
CA VAL A 185 2.85 5.58 -9.07
C VAL A 185 1.60 6.42 -8.96
N VAL A 186 1.17 6.80 -7.75
CA VAL A 186 -0.01 7.65 -7.54
C VAL A 186 0.22 9.04 -8.14
N LYS A 187 1.38 9.65 -7.90
CA LYS A 187 1.76 10.95 -8.50
C LYS A 187 1.87 10.86 -10.02
N LYS A 188 2.57 9.84 -10.54
CA LYS A 188 2.80 9.65 -11.98
C LYS A 188 1.50 9.58 -12.78
N TYR A 189 0.51 8.87 -12.27
CA TYR A 189 -0.76 8.67 -12.97
C TYR A 189 -1.88 9.60 -12.48
N ARG A 190 -1.54 10.60 -11.67
CA ARG A 190 -2.47 11.56 -11.09
C ARG A 190 -3.69 10.89 -10.45
N ALA A 191 -3.44 9.77 -9.77
CA ALA A 191 -4.46 9.02 -9.08
C ALA A 191 -4.92 9.74 -7.82
N ASP A 192 -6.13 9.45 -7.36
CA ASP A 192 -6.65 10.06 -6.14
C ASP A 192 -5.95 9.49 -4.91
N TRP A 193 -5.72 8.18 -4.87
CA TRP A 193 -5.03 7.49 -3.80
C TRP A 193 -4.55 6.10 -4.24
N GLY A 194 -3.76 5.48 -3.40
CA GLY A 194 -3.36 4.09 -3.55
C GLY A 194 -3.06 3.42 -2.21
N THR A 195 -3.03 2.10 -2.23
CA THR A 195 -2.64 1.29 -1.08
C THR A 195 -1.93 0.01 -1.52
N VAL A 196 -1.03 -0.47 -0.68
CA VAL A 196 -0.27 -1.70 -0.92
C VAL A 196 -0.24 -2.53 0.35
N VAL A 197 -0.38 -3.85 0.19
CA VAL A 197 -0.20 -4.84 1.24
C VAL A 197 0.81 -5.88 0.79
N ALA A 198 1.83 -6.13 1.61
CA ALA A 198 2.79 -7.21 1.45
C ALA A 198 2.65 -8.21 2.61
N LEU A 199 2.47 -9.49 2.29
CA LEU A 199 2.34 -10.58 3.25
C LEU A 199 3.48 -11.59 3.07
N GLU A 200 4.07 -12.04 4.16
CA GLU A 200 5.04 -13.14 4.14
C GLU A 200 4.35 -14.46 3.79
N ALA A 201 4.90 -15.18 2.82
CA ALA A 201 4.39 -16.49 2.46
C ALA A 201 4.60 -17.50 3.59
N GLY A 202 3.62 -18.37 3.80
CA GLY A 202 3.64 -19.40 4.84
C GLY A 202 3.16 -18.94 6.23
N THR A 203 3.20 -17.65 6.52
CA THR A 203 2.81 -17.08 7.81
C THR A 203 1.74 -16.02 7.75
N ASN A 204 1.62 -15.31 6.63
CA ASN A 204 0.81 -14.09 6.45
C ASN A 204 1.14 -12.96 7.44
N ARG A 205 2.39 -12.91 7.96
CA ARG A 205 2.87 -11.72 8.66
C ARG A 205 2.81 -10.53 7.70
N VAL A 206 2.25 -9.42 8.15
CA VAL A 206 2.19 -8.20 7.35
C VAL A 206 3.59 -7.58 7.32
N LEU A 207 4.27 -7.65 6.17
CA LEU A 207 5.61 -7.08 5.98
C LEU A 207 5.55 -5.60 5.61
N ALA A 208 4.50 -5.19 4.90
CA ALA A 208 4.23 -3.79 4.60
C ALA A 208 2.73 -3.54 4.45
N LEU A 209 2.31 -2.36 4.89
CA LEU A 209 0.96 -1.84 4.73
C LEU A 209 1.08 -0.33 4.49
N ALA A 210 1.02 0.07 3.21
CA ALA A 210 1.23 1.42 2.77
C ALA A 210 -0.04 2.06 2.22
N ASN A 211 -0.21 3.35 2.46
CA ASN A 211 -1.29 4.17 1.91
C ASN A 211 -0.72 5.50 1.40
N TYR A 212 -1.28 6.02 0.31
CA TYR A 212 -0.94 7.33 -0.20
C TYR A 212 -2.20 8.02 -0.74
N PRO A 213 -2.44 9.33 -0.50
CA PRO A 213 -1.57 10.26 0.23
C PRO A 213 -1.39 9.90 1.70
N THR A 214 -0.21 10.26 2.24
CA THR A 214 0.16 10.03 3.64
C THR A 214 0.20 11.34 4.43
N PHE A 215 0.54 11.27 5.70
CA PHE A 215 0.72 12.41 6.59
C PHE A 215 1.91 12.18 7.53
N ASP A 216 2.39 13.25 8.14
CA ASP A 216 3.40 13.17 9.20
C ASP A 216 2.68 12.97 10.55
N ALA A 217 2.95 11.86 11.23
CA ALA A 217 2.35 11.54 12.52
C ALA A 217 2.77 12.57 13.61
N SER A 218 3.95 13.17 13.48
CA SER A 218 4.40 14.24 14.38
C SER A 218 3.62 15.55 14.18
N ASN A 219 3.06 15.77 12.98
CA ASN A 219 2.28 16.94 12.60
C ASN A 219 0.91 16.58 12.02
N TRP A 220 0.20 15.67 12.66
CA TRP A 220 -1.07 15.15 12.17
C TRP A 220 -2.16 16.22 11.96
N ARG A 221 -2.07 17.37 12.68
CA ARG A 221 -3.02 18.49 12.51
C ARG A 221 -2.93 19.17 11.14
N GLY A 222 -1.82 19.01 10.42
CA GLY A 222 -1.67 19.43 9.02
C GLY A 222 -2.38 18.52 8.02
N GLY A 223 -2.93 17.37 8.48
CA GLY A 223 -3.71 16.42 7.69
C GLY A 223 -5.23 16.56 7.90
N ASN A 224 -5.95 15.60 7.35
CA ASN A 224 -7.39 15.45 7.53
C ASN A 224 -7.74 13.95 7.61
N GLU A 225 -9.00 13.64 7.91
CA GLU A 225 -9.47 12.26 8.06
C GLU A 225 -9.18 11.40 6.81
N ASP A 226 -9.23 11.98 5.61
CA ASP A 226 -8.96 11.28 4.37
C ASP A 226 -7.50 10.82 4.27
N LYS A 227 -6.54 11.62 4.76
CA LYS A 227 -5.11 11.27 4.82
C LYS A 227 -4.78 10.30 5.96
N TRP A 228 -5.50 10.39 7.09
CA TRP A 228 -5.27 9.50 8.24
C TRP A 228 -5.82 8.10 8.03
N ARG A 229 -6.78 7.96 7.12
CA ARG A 229 -7.53 6.72 6.88
C ARG A 229 -6.63 5.61 6.35
N ASN A 230 -6.63 4.48 7.05
CA ASN A 230 -5.98 3.27 6.55
C ASN A 230 -6.90 2.57 5.54
N ARG A 231 -6.72 2.91 4.27
CA ARG A 231 -7.57 2.43 3.17
C ARG A 231 -7.45 0.93 2.94
N ALA A 232 -6.26 0.37 3.21
CA ALA A 232 -6.04 -1.07 3.08
C ALA A 232 -6.96 -1.91 3.96
N LEU A 233 -7.41 -1.34 5.09
CA LEU A 233 -8.29 -1.99 6.07
C LEU A 233 -9.76 -1.60 5.91
N ARG A 234 -10.03 -0.40 5.40
CA ARG A 234 -11.37 0.23 5.49
C ARG A 234 -12.08 0.39 4.17
N ASP A 235 -11.35 0.67 3.07
CA ASP A 235 -11.97 0.95 1.79
C ASP A 235 -12.34 -0.34 1.09
N GLN A 236 -13.61 -0.46 0.75
CA GLN A 236 -14.15 -1.62 0.07
C GLN A 236 -14.23 -1.39 -1.43
N TYR A 237 -13.95 -2.45 -2.19
CA TYR A 237 -14.05 -2.44 -3.63
C TYR A 237 -14.41 -3.83 -4.17
N ASP A 238 -14.89 -3.90 -5.40
CA ASP A 238 -15.05 -5.16 -6.13
C ASP A 238 -13.67 -5.69 -6.54
N GLY A 239 -13.35 -6.93 -6.17
CA GLY A 239 -12.04 -7.53 -6.45
C GLY A 239 -11.70 -7.64 -7.94
N GLY A 240 -12.73 -7.62 -8.80
CA GLY A 240 -12.60 -7.66 -10.25
C GLY A 240 -11.78 -8.87 -10.73
N SER A 241 -11.05 -8.68 -11.81
CA SER A 241 -10.30 -9.78 -12.47
C SER A 241 -9.25 -10.49 -11.59
N THR A 242 -8.90 -9.97 -10.41
CA THR A 242 -8.02 -10.70 -9.47
C THR A 242 -8.68 -11.96 -8.92
N VAL A 243 -10.01 -11.95 -8.77
CA VAL A 243 -10.82 -13.08 -8.31
C VAL A 243 -10.80 -14.25 -9.30
N LYS A 244 -10.56 -14.02 -10.59
CA LYS A 244 -10.48 -15.12 -11.57
C LYS A 244 -9.42 -16.15 -11.22
N ALA A 245 -8.31 -15.73 -10.57
CA ALA A 245 -7.30 -16.65 -10.08
C ALA A 245 -7.86 -17.58 -8.99
N LEU A 246 -8.71 -17.04 -8.10
CA LEU A 246 -9.36 -17.81 -7.05
C LEU A 246 -10.41 -18.77 -7.65
N THR A 247 -11.24 -18.27 -8.59
CA THR A 247 -12.24 -19.12 -9.29
C THR A 247 -11.59 -20.25 -10.08
N ALA A 248 -10.46 -20.00 -10.76
CA ALA A 248 -9.69 -21.06 -11.41
C ALA A 248 -9.19 -22.09 -10.38
N ALA A 249 -8.69 -21.64 -9.23
CA ALA A 249 -8.22 -22.53 -8.16
C ALA A 249 -9.35 -23.38 -7.56
N MET A 250 -10.57 -22.85 -7.45
CA MET A 250 -11.75 -23.61 -7.03
C MET A 250 -12.05 -24.75 -8.02
N LEU A 251 -12.08 -24.43 -9.33
CA LEU A 251 -12.31 -25.42 -10.40
C LEU A 251 -11.25 -26.53 -10.40
N LEU A 252 -9.96 -26.15 -10.19
CA LEU A 252 -8.86 -27.11 -10.06
C LEU A 252 -9.02 -28.00 -8.83
N SER A 253 -9.40 -27.40 -7.70
CA SER A 253 -9.53 -28.11 -6.42
C SER A 253 -10.63 -29.16 -6.43
N ASP A 254 -11.72 -28.90 -7.15
CA ASP A 254 -12.84 -29.83 -7.29
C ASP A 254 -12.69 -30.80 -8.49
N GLY A 255 -11.54 -30.74 -9.20
CA GLY A 255 -11.31 -31.56 -10.37
C GLY A 255 -12.21 -31.28 -11.58
N LEU A 256 -12.91 -30.12 -11.56
CA LEU A 256 -13.83 -29.68 -12.62
C LEU A 256 -13.09 -29.13 -13.86
N ALA A 257 -11.82 -28.80 -13.69
CA ALA A 257 -10.91 -28.38 -14.76
C ALA A 257 -9.47 -28.72 -14.40
N ASN A 258 -8.59 -28.67 -15.41
CA ASN A 258 -7.14 -28.66 -15.30
C ASN A 258 -6.56 -27.46 -16.08
N PRO A 259 -5.28 -27.12 -15.97
CA PRO A 259 -4.70 -25.95 -16.64
C PRO A 259 -4.92 -25.91 -18.17
N ASP A 260 -5.05 -27.05 -18.82
CA ASP A 260 -5.23 -27.19 -20.27
C ASP A 260 -6.68 -27.37 -20.70
N SER A 261 -7.62 -27.44 -19.76
CA SER A 261 -9.07 -27.58 -20.05
C SER A 261 -9.53 -26.48 -20.98
N LYS A 262 -10.07 -26.87 -22.13
CA LYS A 262 -10.55 -25.94 -23.16
C LYS A 262 -11.96 -25.46 -22.87
N VAL A 263 -12.21 -24.18 -23.22
CA VAL A 263 -13.52 -23.55 -23.16
C VAL A 263 -13.76 -22.70 -24.40
N TYR A 264 -14.95 -22.75 -24.93
CA TYR A 264 -15.41 -21.82 -25.96
C TYR A 264 -15.74 -20.49 -25.28
N ALA A 265 -14.98 -19.45 -25.60
CA ALA A 265 -15.05 -18.12 -25.04
C ALA A 265 -15.06 -17.08 -26.19
N PRO A 266 -16.23 -16.86 -26.81
CA PRO A 266 -16.37 -15.75 -27.76
C PRO A 266 -16.19 -14.42 -27.04
N MET A 267 -15.92 -13.33 -27.78
CA MET A 267 -15.71 -11.99 -27.21
C MET A 267 -16.91 -11.46 -26.42
N SER A 268 -18.08 -12.04 -26.62
CA SER A 268 -19.32 -11.68 -25.91
C SER A 268 -20.20 -12.92 -25.70
N ARG A 269 -20.85 -12.96 -24.54
CA ARG A 269 -21.81 -14.01 -24.17
C ARG A 269 -22.95 -13.42 -23.37
N THR A 270 -24.19 -13.80 -23.70
CA THR A 270 -25.38 -13.37 -22.96
C THR A 270 -25.82 -14.45 -21.98
N VAL A 271 -26.08 -14.05 -20.74
CA VAL A 271 -26.79 -14.83 -19.71
C VAL A 271 -28.04 -14.06 -19.31
N PRO A 272 -29.05 -14.71 -18.68
CA PRO A 272 -30.26 -13.98 -18.28
C PRO A 272 -29.95 -12.71 -17.47
N GLY A 273 -30.31 -11.56 -18.03
CA GLY A 273 -30.15 -10.25 -17.44
C GLY A 273 -28.77 -9.59 -17.59
N LEU A 274 -27.82 -10.20 -18.36
CA LEU A 274 -26.48 -9.60 -18.52
C LEU A 274 -25.81 -10.07 -19.82
N THR A 275 -25.16 -9.15 -20.52
CA THR A 275 -24.18 -9.48 -21.57
C THR A 275 -22.77 -9.33 -21.01
N ILE A 276 -22.02 -10.42 -21.00
CA ILE A 276 -20.63 -10.49 -20.52
C ILE A 276 -19.73 -10.26 -21.74
N ASN A 277 -18.79 -9.33 -21.61
CA ASN A 277 -17.83 -8.98 -22.67
C ASN A 277 -16.40 -9.18 -22.21
N ASP A 278 -15.55 -9.63 -23.13
CA ASP A 278 -14.11 -9.63 -22.98
C ASP A 278 -13.52 -8.35 -23.61
N ILE A 279 -12.48 -7.82 -22.96
CA ILE A 279 -11.85 -6.53 -23.38
C ILE A 279 -10.68 -6.81 -24.32
N ILE A 280 -9.88 -7.84 -24.01
CA ILE A 280 -8.67 -8.19 -24.75
C ILE A 280 -9.05 -9.20 -25.82
N ARG A 281 -8.69 -8.93 -27.07
CA ARG A 281 -8.90 -9.86 -28.19
C ARG A 281 -8.10 -11.14 -27.96
N HIS A 282 -8.75 -12.26 -28.19
CA HIS A 282 -8.18 -13.61 -28.05
C HIS A 282 -8.89 -14.60 -28.98
N PRO A 283 -8.34 -15.81 -29.22
CA PRO A 283 -9.05 -16.90 -29.91
C PRO A 283 -10.35 -17.28 -29.19
N SER A 284 -11.33 -17.72 -29.96
CA SER A 284 -12.64 -18.16 -29.42
C SER A 284 -12.56 -19.43 -28.55
N THR A 285 -11.46 -20.17 -28.58
CA THR A 285 -11.22 -21.31 -27.71
C THR A 285 -9.97 -21.07 -26.90
N LEU A 286 -10.12 -21.07 -25.56
CA LEU A 286 -9.03 -20.81 -24.61
C LEU A 286 -8.80 -22.03 -23.72
N SER A 287 -7.55 -22.24 -23.30
CA SER A 287 -7.27 -23.09 -22.14
C SER A 287 -7.54 -22.30 -20.84
N LEU A 288 -7.70 -22.98 -19.70
CA LEU A 288 -7.87 -22.31 -18.41
C LEU A 288 -6.70 -21.35 -18.11
N ARG A 289 -5.46 -21.72 -18.48
CA ARG A 289 -4.31 -20.84 -18.34
C ARG A 289 -4.41 -19.57 -19.22
N ASP A 290 -4.95 -19.73 -20.45
CA ASP A 290 -5.18 -18.60 -21.34
C ASP A 290 -6.36 -17.72 -20.89
N VAL A 291 -7.39 -18.31 -20.28
CA VAL A 291 -8.47 -17.55 -19.62
C VAL A 291 -7.88 -16.58 -18.58
N LEU A 292 -6.90 -17.00 -17.77
CA LEU A 292 -6.23 -16.12 -16.82
C LEU A 292 -5.32 -15.11 -17.53
N ARG A 293 -4.55 -15.54 -18.53
CA ARG A 293 -3.64 -14.68 -19.31
C ARG A 293 -4.38 -13.54 -20.00
N PHE A 294 -5.43 -13.85 -20.75
CA PHE A 294 -6.25 -12.86 -21.45
C PHE A 294 -7.28 -12.19 -20.54
N SER A 295 -7.37 -12.66 -19.30
CA SER A 295 -8.34 -12.16 -18.34
C SER A 295 -9.79 -12.25 -18.84
N SER A 296 -10.15 -13.35 -19.55
CA SER A 296 -11.46 -13.54 -20.14
C SER A 296 -12.55 -13.69 -19.07
N ASN A 297 -13.54 -12.78 -19.11
CA ASN A 297 -14.76 -12.85 -18.29
C ASN A 297 -15.65 -13.98 -18.79
N VAL A 298 -15.77 -14.09 -20.12
CA VAL A 298 -16.58 -15.12 -20.79
C VAL A 298 -16.02 -16.50 -20.48
N GLY A 299 -14.70 -16.69 -20.62
CA GLY A 299 -14.07 -17.98 -20.37
C GLY A 299 -14.20 -18.46 -18.94
N ILE A 300 -13.91 -17.60 -17.95
CA ILE A 300 -14.00 -18.00 -16.54
C ILE A 300 -15.45 -18.23 -16.10
N SER A 301 -16.40 -17.36 -16.51
CA SER A 301 -17.81 -17.54 -16.16
C SER A 301 -18.42 -18.80 -16.78
N THR A 302 -17.99 -19.15 -17.99
CA THR A 302 -18.43 -20.40 -18.65
C THR A 302 -17.89 -21.63 -17.93
N LEU A 303 -16.60 -21.66 -17.60
CA LEU A 303 -16.01 -22.77 -16.84
C LEU A 303 -16.63 -22.92 -15.45
N ALA A 304 -16.88 -21.81 -14.79
CA ALA A 304 -17.44 -21.79 -13.44
C ALA A 304 -18.89 -22.32 -13.35
N GLU A 305 -19.62 -22.43 -14.48
CA GLU A 305 -20.95 -23.07 -14.47
C GLU A 305 -20.91 -24.50 -13.93
N ARG A 306 -19.75 -25.17 -14.08
CA ARG A 306 -19.54 -26.53 -13.54
C ARG A 306 -19.50 -26.56 -12.01
N LEU A 307 -19.19 -25.39 -11.39
CA LEU A 307 -19.09 -25.27 -9.93
C LEU A 307 -20.45 -25.09 -9.26
N GLY A 308 -21.35 -24.32 -9.90
CA GLY A 308 -22.65 -23.95 -9.35
C GLY A 308 -22.56 -22.85 -8.30
N LYS A 309 -23.70 -22.17 -8.05
CA LYS A 309 -23.74 -20.96 -7.20
C LYS A 309 -23.46 -21.23 -5.72
N GLU A 310 -23.99 -22.31 -5.17
CA GLU A 310 -23.78 -22.69 -3.76
C GLU A 310 -22.31 -23.01 -3.49
N ARG A 311 -21.67 -23.78 -4.38
CA ARG A 311 -20.27 -24.13 -4.23
C ARG A 311 -19.35 -22.92 -4.37
N LEU A 312 -19.65 -22.02 -5.32
CA LEU A 312 -18.93 -20.76 -5.47
C LEU A 312 -19.03 -19.91 -4.19
N TYR A 313 -20.22 -19.77 -3.62
CA TYR A 313 -20.44 -19.05 -2.36
C TYR A 313 -19.62 -19.66 -1.22
N THR A 314 -19.71 -20.98 -1.03
CA THR A 314 -18.96 -21.70 0.01
C THR A 314 -17.46 -21.46 -0.12
N TYR A 315 -16.91 -21.45 -1.34
CA TYR A 315 -15.51 -21.13 -1.56
C TYR A 315 -15.18 -19.67 -1.24
N LEU A 316 -16.01 -18.73 -1.69
CA LEU A 316 -15.79 -17.30 -1.38
C LEU A 316 -15.75 -17.07 0.13
N GLU A 317 -16.64 -17.71 0.91
CA GLU A 317 -16.58 -17.67 2.37
C GLU A 317 -15.30 -18.29 2.94
N LYS A 318 -14.87 -19.44 2.40
CA LYS A 318 -13.63 -20.10 2.81
C LYS A 318 -12.38 -19.27 2.49
N PHE A 319 -12.41 -18.46 1.41
CA PHE A 319 -11.38 -17.48 1.10
C PHE A 319 -11.42 -16.25 2.02
N GLY A 320 -12.42 -16.15 2.89
CA GLY A 320 -12.57 -15.10 3.91
C GLY A 320 -13.49 -13.94 3.50
N PHE A 321 -14.11 -13.97 2.32
CA PHE A 321 -15.07 -12.92 1.92
C PHE A 321 -16.37 -13.01 2.74
N GLY A 322 -17.03 -11.88 2.94
CA GLY A 322 -18.20 -11.78 3.82
C GLY A 322 -17.87 -11.69 5.32
N ARG A 323 -16.57 -11.64 5.68
CA ARG A 323 -16.08 -11.60 7.07
C ARG A 323 -15.10 -10.45 7.27
N GLU A 324 -14.78 -10.17 8.52
CA GLU A 324 -13.66 -9.31 8.92
C GLU A 324 -12.36 -10.11 8.89
N VAL A 325 -11.27 -9.51 8.43
CA VAL A 325 -9.92 -10.13 8.47
C VAL A 325 -9.45 -10.28 9.91
N TRP A 326 -9.68 -9.26 10.72
CA TRP A 326 -9.43 -9.24 12.16
C TRP A 326 -10.74 -9.04 12.89
N PRO A 327 -11.39 -10.11 13.37
CA PRO A 327 -12.66 -10.01 14.09
C PRO A 327 -12.55 -9.12 15.32
N ARG A 328 -13.52 -8.24 15.52
CA ARG A 328 -13.60 -7.29 16.63
C ARG A 328 -12.56 -6.15 16.58
N ASP A 329 -11.81 -6.01 15.49
CA ASP A 329 -10.95 -4.84 15.30
C ASP A 329 -11.76 -3.73 14.61
N PRO A 330 -12.06 -2.62 15.31
CA PRO A 330 -12.89 -1.55 14.74
C PRO A 330 -12.18 -0.78 13.61
N SER A 331 -10.88 -1.03 13.38
CA SER A 331 -10.15 -0.46 12.26
C SER A 331 -10.42 -1.17 10.93
N VAL A 332 -11.03 -2.36 10.96
CA VAL A 332 -11.27 -3.20 9.79
C VAL A 332 -12.74 -3.16 9.38
N THR A 333 -12.99 -3.04 8.08
CA THR A 333 -14.36 -3.12 7.55
C THR A 333 -14.68 -4.54 7.10
N ARG A 334 -15.83 -5.03 7.54
CA ARG A 334 -16.37 -6.31 7.08
C ARG A 334 -16.73 -6.23 5.59
N SER A 335 -16.25 -7.15 4.78
CA SER A 335 -16.64 -7.25 3.38
C SER A 335 -18.09 -7.75 3.24
N GLN A 336 -18.70 -7.42 2.09
CA GLN A 336 -20.09 -7.78 1.80
C GLN A 336 -20.15 -8.95 0.82
N LEU A 337 -20.83 -10.01 1.20
CA LEU A 337 -21.14 -11.14 0.34
C LEU A 337 -22.58 -11.59 0.66
N ARG A 338 -23.52 -11.34 -0.27
CA ARG A 338 -24.91 -11.76 -0.13
C ARG A 338 -25.02 -13.27 -0.25
N ASP A 339 -26.03 -13.84 0.42
CA ASP A 339 -26.32 -15.28 0.35
C ASP A 339 -26.57 -15.71 -1.10
N TRP A 340 -26.07 -16.91 -1.46
CA TRP A 340 -26.17 -17.45 -2.81
C TRP A 340 -27.63 -17.74 -3.25
N GLN A 341 -28.55 -17.94 -2.32
CA GLN A 341 -29.97 -18.15 -2.59
C GLN A 341 -30.60 -16.91 -3.25
N GLU A 342 -30.11 -15.73 -2.92
CA GLU A 342 -30.55 -14.46 -3.50
C GLU A 342 -29.94 -14.15 -4.88
N TRP A 343 -28.97 -14.97 -5.35
CA TRP A 343 -28.28 -14.67 -6.60
C TRP A 343 -29.11 -15.01 -7.83
N ARG A 344 -29.32 -14.02 -8.67
CA ARG A 344 -29.80 -14.19 -10.05
C ARG A 344 -28.71 -14.82 -10.91
N PRO A 345 -29.02 -15.34 -12.11
CA PRO A 345 -28.00 -15.84 -13.03
C PRO A 345 -26.90 -14.80 -13.35
N SER A 346 -27.26 -13.54 -13.50
CA SER A 346 -26.31 -12.43 -13.69
C SER A 346 -25.40 -12.23 -12.49
N ASP A 347 -25.93 -12.31 -11.25
CA ASP A 347 -25.16 -12.18 -10.02
C ASP A 347 -24.14 -13.32 -9.88
N TYR A 348 -24.54 -14.55 -10.20
CA TYR A 348 -23.62 -15.69 -10.22
C TYR A 348 -22.48 -15.47 -11.21
N ALA A 349 -22.81 -15.13 -12.46
CA ALA A 349 -21.81 -14.91 -13.50
C ALA A 349 -20.80 -13.82 -13.12
N THR A 350 -21.26 -12.66 -12.60
CA THR A 350 -20.37 -11.56 -12.22
C THR A 350 -19.45 -11.91 -11.07
N LYS A 351 -19.91 -12.70 -10.10
CA LYS A 351 -19.09 -13.12 -8.95
C LYS A 351 -17.92 -13.99 -9.35
N THR A 352 -18.03 -14.76 -10.43
CA THR A 352 -16.93 -15.62 -10.93
C THR A 352 -15.71 -14.83 -11.38
N TYR A 353 -15.89 -13.53 -11.72
CA TYR A 353 -14.80 -12.62 -12.09
C TYR A 353 -14.71 -11.38 -11.18
N GLY A 354 -15.29 -11.49 -9.97
CA GLY A 354 -15.04 -10.59 -8.86
C GLY A 354 -15.85 -9.32 -8.83
N GLN A 355 -17.08 -9.32 -9.35
CA GLN A 355 -18.05 -8.23 -9.25
C GLN A 355 -19.26 -8.62 -8.41
N GLY A 356 -19.87 -7.63 -7.74
CA GLY A 356 -21.09 -7.83 -6.95
C GLY A 356 -20.85 -8.40 -5.55
N PHE A 357 -19.63 -8.39 -5.06
CA PHE A 357 -19.26 -8.53 -3.65
C PHE A 357 -18.04 -7.66 -3.35
N THR A 358 -17.87 -7.23 -2.11
CA THR A 358 -16.80 -6.30 -1.75
C THR A 358 -15.66 -6.99 -0.99
N THR A 359 -14.49 -6.37 -1.03
CA THR A 359 -13.31 -6.77 -0.29
C THR A 359 -12.47 -5.54 0.10
N THR A 360 -11.60 -5.68 1.09
CA THR A 360 -10.53 -4.70 1.37
C THR A 360 -9.21 -5.18 0.77
N THR A 361 -8.21 -4.28 0.69
CA THR A 361 -6.90 -4.66 0.13
C THR A 361 -6.22 -5.73 0.96
N LEU A 362 -6.28 -5.65 2.29
CA LEU A 362 -5.74 -6.68 3.18
C LEU A 362 -6.46 -8.02 3.00
N GLN A 363 -7.79 -8.00 2.92
CA GLN A 363 -8.58 -9.22 2.75
C GLN A 363 -8.31 -9.91 1.40
N MET A 364 -8.23 -9.13 0.30
CA MET A 364 -7.90 -9.68 -1.01
C MET A 364 -6.48 -10.24 -1.04
N ALA A 365 -5.49 -9.57 -0.41
CA ALA A 365 -4.13 -10.09 -0.29
C ALA A 365 -4.12 -11.42 0.49
N ALA A 366 -4.86 -11.52 1.59
CA ALA A 366 -4.99 -12.73 2.39
C ALA A 366 -5.70 -13.87 1.60
N ALA A 367 -6.77 -13.57 0.88
CA ALA A 367 -7.44 -14.53 0.02
C ALA A 367 -6.53 -15.05 -1.10
N PHE A 368 -5.77 -14.15 -1.75
CA PHE A 368 -4.83 -14.53 -2.80
C PHE A 368 -3.65 -15.34 -2.27
N SER A 369 -3.20 -15.07 -1.03
CA SER A 369 -2.12 -15.81 -0.38
C SER A 369 -2.44 -17.30 -0.18
N VAL A 370 -3.70 -17.71 -0.22
CA VAL A 370 -4.11 -19.13 -0.20
C VAL A 370 -3.40 -19.91 -1.30
N LEU A 371 -3.25 -19.30 -2.50
CA LEU A 371 -2.56 -19.92 -3.65
C LEU A 371 -1.07 -20.14 -3.36
N VAL A 372 -0.50 -19.35 -2.46
CA VAL A 372 0.92 -19.36 -2.06
C VAL A 372 1.15 -20.23 -0.84
N ASN A 373 0.16 -20.36 0.03
CA ASN A 373 0.21 -21.07 1.31
C ASN A 373 -0.35 -22.51 1.19
N ASP A 374 -0.05 -23.20 0.10
CA ASP A 374 -0.45 -24.58 -0.15
C ASP A 374 -1.96 -24.84 -0.02
N GLY A 375 -2.77 -23.84 -0.38
CA GLY A 375 -4.22 -23.91 -0.33
C GLY A 375 -4.83 -23.63 1.04
N LYS A 376 -4.10 -23.05 1.97
CA LYS A 376 -4.59 -22.70 3.30
C LYS A 376 -4.77 -21.20 3.45
N LEU A 377 -5.91 -20.78 3.99
CA LEU A 377 -6.12 -19.44 4.50
C LEU A 377 -5.44 -19.31 5.86
N ILE A 378 -4.53 -18.37 5.97
CA ILE A 378 -3.85 -17.98 7.21
C ILE A 378 -4.30 -16.56 7.54
N THR A 379 -4.73 -16.32 8.77
CA THR A 379 -5.09 -14.97 9.21
C THR A 379 -3.84 -14.09 9.24
N PRO A 380 -3.84 -12.92 8.57
CA PRO A 380 -2.72 -11.99 8.66
C PRO A 380 -2.41 -11.57 10.10
N THR A 381 -1.14 -11.37 10.41
CA THR A 381 -0.70 -10.87 11.73
C THR A 381 0.05 -9.56 11.56
N LEU A 382 -0.21 -8.60 12.45
CA LEU A 382 0.45 -7.29 12.49
C LEU A 382 1.44 -7.18 13.65
N PHE A 383 1.31 -8.03 14.67
CA PHE A 383 2.17 -8.03 15.86
C PHE A 383 2.96 -9.34 15.95
N GLU A 384 4.21 -9.24 16.40
CA GLU A 384 5.02 -10.40 16.75
C GLU A 384 4.36 -11.18 17.89
N GLY A 385 4.32 -12.49 17.75
CA GLY A 385 3.70 -13.37 18.76
C GLY A 385 2.17 -13.30 18.82
N GLN A 386 1.51 -12.59 17.91
CA GLN A 386 0.05 -12.52 17.84
C GLN A 386 -0.55 -13.92 17.65
N ARG A 387 -1.45 -14.30 18.56
CA ARG A 387 -2.20 -15.55 18.43
C ARG A 387 -3.31 -15.39 17.40
N VAL A 388 -3.32 -16.27 16.41
CA VAL A 388 -4.34 -16.33 15.36
C VAL A 388 -4.94 -17.73 15.27
N PRO A 389 -6.13 -17.89 14.69
CA PRO A 389 -6.71 -19.20 14.43
C PRO A 389 -5.78 -20.09 13.59
N ALA A 390 -5.88 -21.40 13.77
CA ALA A 390 -5.15 -22.35 12.95
C ALA A 390 -5.48 -22.17 11.47
N PRO A 391 -4.50 -22.36 10.55
CA PRO A 391 -4.72 -22.24 9.12
C PRO A 391 -5.83 -23.17 8.62
N THR A 392 -6.76 -22.65 7.84
CA THR A 392 -7.90 -23.42 7.31
C THR A 392 -7.67 -23.78 5.84
N ARG A 393 -7.83 -25.05 5.49
CA ARG A 393 -7.74 -25.50 4.09
C ARG A 393 -8.93 -24.98 3.28
N VAL A 394 -8.63 -24.28 2.19
CA VAL A 394 -9.61 -23.73 1.26
C VAL A 394 -9.64 -24.57 -0.03
N ILE A 395 -8.46 -24.85 -0.60
CA ILE A 395 -8.27 -25.62 -1.83
C ILE A 395 -7.20 -26.69 -1.62
N SER A 396 -7.11 -27.65 -2.51
CA SER A 396 -6.09 -28.70 -2.47
C SER A 396 -4.67 -28.10 -2.70
N THR A 397 -3.65 -28.75 -2.16
CA THR A 397 -2.24 -28.36 -2.38
C THR A 397 -1.89 -28.40 -3.88
N GLN A 398 -2.40 -29.39 -4.60
CA GLN A 398 -2.22 -29.53 -6.05
C GLN A 398 -2.85 -28.34 -6.81
N ALA A 399 -4.09 -27.97 -6.47
CA ALA A 399 -4.76 -26.82 -7.08
C ALA A 399 -3.98 -25.50 -6.82
N ALA A 400 -3.42 -25.33 -5.61
CA ALA A 400 -2.57 -24.19 -5.29
C ALA A 400 -1.30 -24.17 -6.16
N ALA A 401 -0.62 -25.31 -6.32
CA ALA A 401 0.58 -25.42 -7.17
C ALA A 401 0.27 -25.10 -8.63
N GLN A 402 -0.78 -25.72 -9.20
CA GLN A 402 -1.23 -25.45 -10.58
C GLN A 402 -1.65 -24.00 -10.78
N SER A 403 -2.27 -23.37 -9.77
CA SER A 403 -2.62 -21.94 -9.82
C SER A 403 -1.39 -21.07 -9.89
N ARG A 404 -0.33 -21.36 -9.11
CA ARG A 404 0.94 -20.63 -9.17
C ARG A 404 1.59 -20.73 -10.56
N GLU A 405 1.61 -21.91 -11.16
CA GLU A 405 2.14 -22.10 -12.52
C GLU A 405 1.37 -21.28 -13.57
N MET A 406 0.03 -21.31 -13.52
CA MET A 406 -0.82 -20.52 -14.42
C MET A 406 -0.63 -19.00 -14.21
N LEU A 407 -0.39 -18.56 -12.99
CA LEU A 407 -0.14 -17.13 -12.68
C LEU A 407 1.26 -16.69 -13.09
N GLU A 408 2.27 -17.57 -13.01
CA GLU A 408 3.59 -17.35 -13.62
C GLU A 408 3.46 -17.20 -15.14
N TYR A 409 2.76 -18.14 -15.77
CA TYR A 409 2.46 -18.08 -17.21
C TYR A 409 1.73 -16.78 -17.58
N THR A 410 0.77 -16.36 -16.78
CA THR A 410 0.04 -15.09 -16.97
C THR A 410 0.98 -13.88 -17.00
N VAL A 411 1.93 -13.80 -16.08
CA VAL A 411 2.89 -12.69 -16.03
C VAL A 411 3.88 -12.78 -17.18
N ARG A 412 4.47 -13.96 -17.40
CA ARG A 412 5.49 -14.18 -18.41
C ARG A 412 4.96 -13.94 -19.83
N CYS A 413 3.74 -14.37 -20.13
CA CYS A 413 3.16 -14.27 -21.46
C CYS A 413 2.23 -13.06 -21.66
N GLY A 414 1.77 -12.40 -20.60
CA GLY A 414 0.74 -11.36 -20.70
C GLY A 414 1.04 -10.04 -19.99
N VAL A 415 1.86 -10.02 -18.93
CA VAL A 415 2.06 -8.80 -18.12
C VAL A 415 3.55 -8.47 -17.98
N LYS A 416 4.20 -8.15 -19.10
CA LYS A 416 5.66 -7.89 -19.17
C LYS A 416 6.15 -6.85 -18.15
N ARG A 417 5.31 -5.88 -17.76
CA ARG A 417 5.67 -4.81 -16.82
C ARG A 417 5.78 -5.27 -15.36
N ALA A 418 5.27 -6.46 -15.03
CA ALA A 418 5.45 -7.07 -13.71
C ALA A 418 6.67 -8.00 -13.65
N GLN A 419 7.34 -8.29 -14.77
CA GLN A 419 8.48 -9.21 -14.82
C GLN A 419 9.68 -8.60 -14.09
N VAL A 420 10.31 -9.41 -13.26
CA VAL A 420 11.53 -9.08 -12.48
C VAL A 420 12.71 -9.80 -13.08
N THR A 421 13.79 -9.08 -13.35
CA THR A 421 14.99 -9.65 -13.98
C THR A 421 15.64 -10.69 -13.06
N GLY A 422 15.88 -11.90 -13.60
CA GLY A 422 16.48 -13.01 -12.84
C GLY A 422 15.52 -13.78 -11.94
N TYR A 423 14.23 -13.43 -11.91
CA TYR A 423 13.24 -14.12 -11.08
C TYR A 423 11.95 -14.42 -11.85
N ALA A 424 11.40 -15.60 -11.61
CA ALA A 424 10.02 -15.88 -11.98
C ALA A 424 9.08 -15.22 -10.97
N VAL A 425 8.03 -14.56 -11.45
CA VAL A 425 6.98 -13.99 -10.62
C VAL A 425 5.62 -14.39 -11.16
N GLY A 426 4.66 -14.61 -10.28
CA GLY A 426 3.28 -14.93 -10.64
C GLY A 426 2.34 -13.82 -10.22
N GLY A 427 1.23 -13.65 -10.96
CA GLY A 427 0.26 -12.63 -10.57
C GLY A 427 -0.88 -12.41 -11.55
N LYS A 428 -1.80 -11.54 -11.15
CA LYS A 428 -3.00 -11.20 -11.90
C LYS A 428 -3.29 -9.72 -11.82
N THR A 429 -3.57 -9.12 -12.97
CA THR A 429 -4.10 -7.76 -13.08
C THR A 429 -5.58 -7.71 -12.72
N GLY A 430 -5.99 -6.62 -12.10
CA GLY A 430 -7.38 -6.21 -11.97
C GLY A 430 -7.56 -4.82 -12.58
N THR A 431 -8.67 -4.63 -13.27
CA THR A 431 -9.14 -3.33 -13.71
C THR A 431 -10.65 -3.36 -13.55
N ALA A 432 -11.15 -2.68 -12.54
CA ALA A 432 -12.57 -2.61 -12.26
C ALA A 432 -13.06 -1.18 -12.44
N GLN A 433 -14.17 -1.01 -13.13
CA GLN A 433 -14.94 0.24 -13.08
C GLN A 433 -15.55 0.35 -11.70
N THR A 434 -15.59 1.56 -11.17
CA THR A 434 -16.16 1.83 -9.86
C THR A 434 -17.58 2.36 -9.97
N TYR A 435 -18.31 2.30 -8.89
CA TYR A 435 -19.63 2.92 -8.82
C TYR A 435 -19.50 4.41 -8.51
N SER A 436 -20.31 5.23 -9.20
CA SER A 436 -20.57 6.62 -8.87
C SER A 436 -22.07 6.75 -8.57
N GLY A 437 -22.41 6.82 -7.29
CA GLY A 437 -23.80 6.61 -6.87
C GLY A 437 -24.29 5.21 -7.20
N ASN A 438 -25.47 5.09 -7.82
CA ASN A 438 -26.10 3.81 -8.18
C ASN A 438 -25.70 3.30 -9.58
N SER A 439 -24.77 3.95 -10.28
CA SER A 439 -24.36 3.56 -11.63
C SER A 439 -22.86 3.27 -11.71
N ILE A 440 -22.49 2.38 -12.65
CA ILE A 440 -21.09 2.11 -12.95
C ILE A 440 -20.48 3.34 -13.62
N SER A 441 -19.43 3.90 -13.03
CA SER A 441 -18.69 5.02 -13.62
C SER A 441 -17.98 4.58 -14.89
N LYS A 442 -18.08 5.41 -15.94
CA LYS A 442 -17.33 5.19 -17.18
C LYS A 442 -15.90 5.74 -17.13
N THR A 443 -15.59 6.54 -16.13
CA THR A 443 -14.34 7.30 -16.02
C THR A 443 -13.50 6.94 -14.81
N MET A 444 -14.09 6.37 -13.75
CA MET A 444 -13.39 6.01 -12.53
C MET A 444 -13.01 4.53 -12.55
N PHE A 445 -11.73 4.26 -12.38
CA PHE A 445 -11.17 2.90 -12.42
C PHE A 445 -10.37 2.58 -11.17
N ASN A 446 -10.38 1.32 -10.81
CA ASN A 446 -9.51 0.77 -9.78
C ASN A 446 -8.47 -0.13 -10.48
N ALA A 447 -7.22 0.31 -10.51
CA ALA A 447 -6.12 -0.40 -11.14
C ALA A 447 -5.42 -1.28 -10.10
N LEU A 448 -5.44 -2.60 -10.29
CA LEU A 448 -4.94 -3.60 -9.35
C LEU A 448 -3.87 -4.47 -9.98
N PHE A 449 -2.89 -4.86 -9.20
CA PHE A 449 -2.05 -6.02 -9.47
C PHE A 449 -1.80 -6.77 -8.16
N VAL A 450 -2.13 -8.05 -8.14
CA VAL A 450 -1.80 -8.95 -7.04
C VAL A 450 -0.90 -10.06 -7.56
N GLY A 451 0.16 -10.35 -6.85
CA GLY A 451 1.11 -11.37 -7.26
C GLY A 451 1.97 -11.86 -6.10
N PHE A 452 2.91 -12.71 -6.45
CA PHE A 452 3.86 -13.31 -5.49
C PHE A 452 5.23 -13.50 -6.15
N PHE A 453 6.24 -13.52 -5.32
CA PHE A 453 7.62 -13.69 -5.75
C PHE A 453 8.50 -14.35 -4.67
N PRO A 454 9.55 -15.16 -5.12
CA PRO A 454 9.66 -15.80 -6.43
C PRO A 454 8.49 -16.75 -6.71
N ALA A 455 8.25 -17.13 -7.98
CA ALA A 455 7.09 -17.97 -8.31
C ALA A 455 7.27 -19.45 -7.94
N ASP A 456 8.49 -19.96 -7.97
CA ASP A 456 8.85 -21.34 -7.63
C ASP A 456 8.81 -21.60 -6.12
N LYS A 457 9.34 -20.68 -5.33
CA LYS A 457 9.37 -20.75 -3.87
C LYS A 457 8.94 -19.42 -3.27
N PRO A 458 7.64 -19.14 -3.26
CA PRO A 458 7.14 -17.83 -2.86
C PRO A 458 7.59 -17.42 -1.46
N ARG A 459 8.00 -16.14 -1.34
CA ARG A 459 8.39 -15.52 -0.08
C ARG A 459 7.45 -14.37 0.29
N VAL A 460 6.88 -13.69 -0.70
CA VAL A 460 5.99 -12.56 -0.48
C VAL A 460 4.79 -12.64 -1.41
N THR A 461 3.60 -12.39 -0.88
CA THR A 461 2.39 -12.03 -1.63
C THR A 461 2.22 -10.52 -1.55
N LEU A 462 2.07 -9.86 -2.70
CA LEU A 462 2.00 -8.40 -2.79
C LEU A 462 0.79 -7.98 -3.60
N LEU A 463 -0.03 -7.09 -3.04
CA LEU A 463 -1.14 -6.45 -3.74
C LEU A 463 -0.92 -4.95 -3.81
N VAL A 464 -0.94 -4.41 -5.03
CA VAL A 464 -0.90 -2.96 -5.32
C VAL A 464 -2.25 -2.54 -5.85
N GLN A 465 -2.84 -1.53 -5.25
CA GLN A 465 -4.10 -0.89 -5.66
C GLN A 465 -3.87 0.60 -5.88
N VAL A 466 -4.32 1.10 -7.03
CA VAL A 466 -4.29 2.52 -7.36
C VAL A 466 -5.67 2.94 -7.83
N TRP A 467 -6.24 3.90 -7.12
CA TRP A 467 -7.61 4.33 -7.31
C TRP A 467 -7.70 5.55 -8.20
N ASN A 468 -8.58 5.46 -9.20
CA ASN A 468 -8.89 6.54 -10.13
C ASN A 468 -7.65 7.18 -10.79
N PRO A 469 -6.74 6.40 -11.38
CA PRO A 469 -5.63 6.95 -12.13
C PRO A 469 -6.15 7.60 -13.41
N ARG A 470 -5.74 8.86 -13.70
CA ARG A 470 -6.29 9.66 -14.80
C ARG A 470 -5.58 9.46 -16.12
N ASP A 471 -4.29 9.13 -16.11
CA ASP A 471 -3.46 9.01 -17.31
C ASP A 471 -3.39 7.59 -17.89
N ALA A 472 -3.81 6.57 -17.14
CA ALA A 472 -3.93 5.18 -17.57
C ALA A 472 -4.86 4.43 -16.62
N THR A 473 -5.67 3.50 -17.14
CA THR A 473 -6.70 2.82 -16.33
C THR A 473 -6.39 1.35 -16.03
N HIS A 474 -5.51 0.72 -16.82
CA HIS A 474 -5.25 -0.71 -16.70
C HIS A 474 -4.23 -1.05 -15.61
N GLY A 475 -4.53 -2.05 -14.79
CA GLY A 475 -3.62 -2.54 -13.75
C GLY A 475 -2.24 -2.96 -14.27
N SER A 476 -2.14 -3.46 -15.50
CA SER A 476 -0.88 -3.80 -16.16
C SER A 476 0.01 -2.57 -16.47
N LEU A 477 -0.58 -1.39 -16.62
CA LEU A 477 0.13 -0.15 -16.87
C LEU A 477 0.46 0.60 -15.59
N VAL A 478 -0.46 0.58 -14.63
CA VAL A 478 -0.39 1.40 -13.41
C VAL A 478 0.21 0.62 -12.24
N ALA A 479 -0.43 -0.49 -11.84
CA ALA A 479 -0.06 -1.22 -10.63
C ALA A 479 1.12 -2.21 -10.82
N ALA A 480 1.23 -2.84 -12.01
CA ALA A 480 2.28 -3.83 -12.26
C ALA A 480 3.72 -3.27 -12.20
N PRO A 481 4.03 -2.03 -12.67
CA PRO A 481 5.36 -1.45 -12.48
C PRO A 481 5.74 -1.21 -11.01
N ALA A 482 4.79 -0.77 -10.17
CA ALA A 482 5.03 -0.61 -8.73
C ALA A 482 5.26 -1.97 -8.06
N PHE A 483 4.46 -3.01 -8.43
CA PHE A 483 4.71 -4.38 -7.99
C PHE A 483 6.14 -4.82 -8.33
N LYS A 484 6.59 -4.60 -9.58
CA LYS A 484 7.94 -4.95 -10.01
C LYS A 484 9.00 -4.29 -9.14
N GLN A 485 8.92 -2.98 -8.94
CA GLN A 485 9.88 -2.22 -8.12
C GLN A 485 9.95 -2.75 -6.70
N ILE A 486 8.79 -2.90 -6.02
CA ILE A 486 8.74 -3.43 -4.65
C ILE A 486 9.30 -4.86 -4.59
N ALA A 487 9.01 -5.68 -5.60
CA ALA A 487 9.53 -7.05 -5.67
C ALA A 487 11.07 -7.07 -5.82
N GLU A 488 11.65 -6.23 -6.68
CA GLU A 488 13.10 -6.12 -6.89
C GLU A 488 13.80 -5.71 -5.58
N GLU A 489 13.30 -4.68 -4.89
CA GLU A 489 13.87 -4.20 -3.64
C GLU A 489 13.70 -5.22 -2.50
N SER A 490 12.51 -5.86 -2.41
CA SER A 490 12.26 -6.91 -1.40
C SER A 490 13.14 -8.15 -1.62
N LEU A 491 13.32 -8.59 -2.87
CA LEU A 491 14.17 -9.75 -3.20
C LEU A 491 15.63 -9.49 -2.82
N ALA A 492 16.13 -8.28 -3.08
CA ALA A 492 17.48 -7.87 -2.70
C ALA A 492 17.63 -7.83 -1.15
N HIS A 493 16.69 -7.19 -0.46
CA HIS A 493 16.69 -7.10 1.01
C HIS A 493 16.62 -8.48 1.67
N LEU A 494 15.71 -9.35 1.22
CA LEU A 494 15.56 -10.72 1.72
C LEU A 494 16.69 -11.65 1.28
N ARG A 495 17.68 -11.15 0.54
CA ARG A 495 18.85 -11.88 0.04
C ARG A 495 18.48 -13.16 -0.73
N ILE A 496 17.42 -13.08 -1.51
CA ILE A 496 16.95 -14.20 -2.33
C ILE A 496 17.82 -14.24 -3.60
N THR A 497 18.47 -15.36 -3.83
CA THR A 497 19.36 -15.54 -4.99
C THR A 497 18.56 -15.62 -6.30
N PRO A 498 18.94 -14.93 -7.38
CA PRO A 498 18.33 -15.09 -8.69
C PRO A 498 18.39 -16.53 -9.18
N GLN A 499 17.35 -16.95 -9.89
CA GLN A 499 17.31 -18.28 -10.50
C GLN A 499 18.19 -18.31 -11.73
N THR A 500 19.26 -19.06 -11.68
CA THR A 500 20.20 -19.25 -12.80
C THR A 500 19.80 -20.37 -13.76
N THR A 501 18.91 -21.27 -13.32
CA THR A 501 18.48 -22.45 -14.10
C THR A 501 17.18 -22.14 -14.85
N ALA A 502 17.19 -22.36 -16.17
CA ALA A 502 15.98 -22.33 -16.98
C ALA A 502 15.07 -23.50 -16.57
N ILE A 503 14.05 -23.20 -15.76
CA ILE A 503 12.97 -24.17 -15.50
C ILE A 503 12.26 -24.40 -16.85
N ALA A 504 12.04 -25.66 -17.23
CA ALA A 504 11.23 -26.02 -18.39
C ALA A 504 9.83 -25.40 -18.22
N ARG A 505 9.49 -24.42 -19.04
CA ARG A 505 8.25 -23.65 -18.92
C ARG A 505 7.36 -23.93 -20.11
N VAL A 506 6.05 -24.01 -19.85
CA VAL A 506 5.07 -24.12 -20.94
C VAL A 506 5.24 -22.94 -21.89
N PRO A 507 5.44 -23.17 -23.21
CA PRO A 507 5.53 -22.07 -24.18
C PRO A 507 4.29 -21.18 -24.17
N CYS A 508 4.45 -19.89 -24.48
CA CYS A 508 3.31 -19.01 -24.64
C CYS A 508 2.52 -19.45 -25.87
N SER A 509 1.26 -19.80 -25.70
CA SER A 509 0.39 -20.39 -26.73
C SER A 509 0.13 -19.47 -27.92
N ILE A 510 0.34 -18.14 -27.75
CA ILE A 510 0.14 -17.11 -28.77
C ILE A 510 1.09 -15.96 -28.41
N PRO A 511 1.77 -15.31 -29.39
CA PRO A 511 2.69 -14.19 -29.15
C PRO A 511 2.03 -12.97 -28.54
#